data_2e9eca6b72feecebf8c7d497319263ca
#
_entry.id   2e9eca6b72feecebf8c7d497319263ca
#
_cell.length_a   1.000
_cell.length_b   1.000
_cell.length_c   1.000
_cell.angle_alpha   90.00
_cell.angle_beta   90.00
_cell.angle_gamma   90.00
#
_symmetry.space_group_name_H-M   'P 1'
#
loop_
_entity.id
_entity.type
_entity.pdbx_description
1 polymer ?
#
loop_
_entity_poly.entity_id
_entity_poly.type
_entity_poly.pdbx_seq_one_letter_code
_entity_poly.pdbx_strand_id
1 'polypeptide(L)'
;LGCGLGSSGAAIAGAVWASYFLRGLVPTRKDILTVGMRMEGYPENVAASLMGNMIVCGKSLDDDTIVSEQLDWPDKWKVLVVVPRYTLKTNDSRKVLPKMVKFEDAVANLQRTALIVAAVAKNDESLMRAVLVDRLHEPYREQLVPELATLRKVLSSFPIMGCVLSGVGSAILILVNQRFKDEVLQELKVWAESQPQMPALLDLSVDKEGM
;
A
#
# COMPACT_ATOMS: atom_id res chain seq x y z
N LEU A 1 -3.01 0.94 -14.50
CA LEU A 1 -1.80 0.13 -14.32
C LEU A 1 -0.62 1.04 -14.01
N GLY A 2 0.29 0.61 -13.11
CA GLY A 2 1.51 1.39 -12.82
C GLY A 2 1.29 2.61 -11.91
N CYS A 3 0.27 2.60 -11.06
CA CYS A 3 -0.03 3.69 -10.12
C CYS A 3 0.19 3.29 -8.64
N GLY A 4 0.78 2.13 -8.36
CA GLY A 4 1.06 1.69 -6.98
C GLY A 4 -0.06 0.92 -6.29
N LEU A 5 -1.07 0.41 -7.04
CA LEU A 5 -2.18 -0.39 -6.50
C LEU A 5 -1.98 -1.91 -6.63
N GLY A 6 -0.74 -2.39 -6.74
CA GLY A 6 -0.43 -3.82 -6.72
C GLY A 6 -0.84 -4.63 -7.95
N SER A 7 -1.19 -3.99 -9.08
CA SER A 7 -1.68 -4.66 -10.29
C SER A 7 -0.71 -5.70 -10.88
N SER A 8 0.59 -5.52 -10.70
CA SER A 8 1.61 -6.49 -11.12
C SER A 8 1.51 -7.77 -10.28
N GLY A 9 1.46 -7.64 -8.95
CA GLY A 9 1.32 -8.77 -8.03
C GLY A 9 0.06 -9.58 -8.29
N ALA A 10 -1.09 -8.91 -8.51
CA ALA A 10 -2.35 -9.57 -8.84
C ALA A 10 -2.28 -10.31 -10.18
N ALA A 11 -1.65 -9.71 -11.21
CA ALA A 11 -1.46 -10.35 -12.50
C ALA A 11 -0.57 -11.59 -12.41
N ILE A 12 0.51 -11.52 -11.62
CA ILE A 12 1.42 -12.66 -11.39
C ILE A 12 0.70 -13.77 -10.64
N ALA A 13 -0.02 -13.46 -9.56
CA ALA A 13 -0.79 -14.44 -8.80
C ALA A 13 -1.77 -15.18 -9.70
N GLY A 14 -2.58 -14.45 -10.48
CA GLY A 14 -3.54 -15.04 -11.42
C GLY A 14 -2.88 -15.85 -12.53
N ALA A 15 -1.76 -15.40 -13.11
CA ALA A 15 -1.04 -16.11 -14.15
C ALA A 15 -0.43 -17.42 -13.65
N VAL A 16 0.15 -17.42 -12.45
CA VAL A 16 0.70 -18.63 -11.84
C VAL A 16 -0.44 -19.62 -11.56
N TRP A 17 -1.53 -19.17 -10.97
CA TRP A 17 -2.71 -20.02 -10.72
C TRP A 17 -3.24 -20.64 -12.00
N ALA A 18 -3.46 -19.84 -13.05
CA ALA A 18 -3.92 -20.31 -14.36
C ALA A 18 -2.97 -21.33 -14.98
N SER A 19 -1.64 -21.12 -14.87
CA SER A 19 -0.62 -22.04 -15.37
C SER A 19 -0.72 -23.44 -14.71
N TYR A 20 -0.95 -23.50 -13.41
CA TYR A 20 -1.16 -24.76 -12.69
C TYR A 20 -2.48 -25.42 -13.11
N PHE A 21 -3.56 -24.63 -13.17
CA PHE A 21 -4.88 -25.12 -13.57
C PHE A 21 -4.87 -25.75 -14.97
N LEU A 22 -4.24 -25.11 -15.95
CA LEU A 22 -4.11 -25.65 -17.31
C LEU A 22 -3.33 -26.97 -17.38
N ARG A 23 -2.54 -27.27 -16.37
CA ARG A 23 -1.80 -28.54 -16.23
C ARG A 23 -2.55 -29.57 -15.40
N GLY A 24 -3.78 -29.29 -15.00
CA GLY A 24 -4.57 -30.15 -14.12
C GLY A 24 -4.04 -30.20 -12.67
N LEU A 25 -3.29 -29.18 -12.24
CA LEU A 25 -2.72 -29.07 -10.91
C LEU A 25 -3.37 -27.93 -10.14
N VAL A 26 -3.37 -28.03 -8.81
CA VAL A 26 -3.80 -26.94 -7.91
C VAL A 26 -2.57 -26.40 -7.21
N PRO A 27 -2.21 -25.13 -7.40
CA PRO A 27 -1.05 -24.55 -6.72
C PRO A 27 -1.32 -24.37 -5.23
N THR A 28 -0.29 -24.55 -4.42
CA THR A 28 -0.33 -24.10 -3.04
C THR A 28 -0.03 -22.59 -2.96
N ARG A 29 -0.42 -21.95 -1.85
CA ARG A 29 -0.02 -20.54 -1.59
C ARG A 29 1.51 -20.36 -1.67
N LYS A 30 2.26 -21.34 -1.17
CA LYS A 30 3.73 -21.34 -1.21
C LYS A 30 4.26 -21.34 -2.65
N ASP A 31 3.64 -22.10 -3.56
CA ASP A 31 4.03 -22.14 -4.97
C ASP A 31 3.88 -20.76 -5.62
N ILE A 32 2.71 -20.12 -5.43
CA ILE A 32 2.42 -18.79 -6.00
C ILE A 32 3.36 -17.74 -5.44
N LEU A 33 3.55 -17.71 -4.11
CA LEU A 33 4.47 -16.76 -3.46
C LEU A 33 5.92 -16.94 -3.91
N THR A 34 6.38 -18.19 -4.05
CA THR A 34 7.73 -18.49 -4.51
C THR A 34 7.97 -17.99 -5.92
N VAL A 35 7.03 -18.22 -6.83
CA VAL A 35 7.13 -17.72 -8.22
C VAL A 35 7.02 -16.18 -8.23
N GLY A 36 6.07 -15.62 -7.49
CA GLY A 36 5.88 -14.18 -7.39
C GLY A 36 7.12 -13.46 -6.88
N MET A 37 7.76 -13.98 -5.84
CA MET A 37 9.02 -13.45 -5.31
C MET A 37 10.15 -13.46 -6.35
N ARG A 38 10.26 -14.54 -7.15
CA ARG A 38 11.27 -14.61 -8.22
C ARG A 38 11.03 -13.59 -9.32
N MET A 39 9.77 -13.26 -9.60
CA MET A 39 9.40 -12.33 -10.68
C MET A 39 9.48 -10.87 -10.26
N GLU A 40 9.03 -10.52 -9.06
CA GLU A 40 8.98 -9.14 -8.58
C GLU A 40 10.17 -8.75 -7.69
N GLY A 41 10.83 -9.74 -7.08
CA GLY A 41 11.89 -9.53 -6.09
C GLY A 41 11.36 -9.19 -4.68
N TYR A 42 10.06 -8.97 -4.53
CA TYR A 42 9.36 -8.64 -3.27
C TYR A 42 8.03 -9.39 -3.21
N PRO A 43 7.69 -10.02 -2.09
CA PRO A 43 6.51 -10.89 -1.99
C PRO A 43 5.19 -10.15 -1.68
N GLU A 44 5.24 -8.92 -1.16
CA GLU A 44 4.12 -8.28 -0.49
C GLU A 44 2.87 -8.09 -1.38
N ASN A 45 3.03 -7.65 -2.63
CA ASN A 45 1.88 -7.44 -3.52
C ASN A 45 1.22 -8.75 -3.95
N VAL A 46 2.03 -9.78 -4.20
CA VAL A 46 1.54 -11.12 -4.53
C VAL A 46 0.86 -11.73 -3.31
N ALA A 47 1.46 -11.60 -2.13
CA ALA A 47 0.91 -12.12 -0.88
C ALA A 47 -0.44 -11.46 -0.53
N ALA A 48 -0.55 -10.14 -0.66
CA ALA A 48 -1.79 -9.41 -0.43
C ALA A 48 -2.89 -9.84 -1.39
N SER A 49 -2.58 -9.98 -2.69
CA SER A 49 -3.55 -10.44 -3.70
C SER A 49 -4.03 -11.88 -3.48
N LEU A 50 -3.16 -12.72 -2.90
CA LEU A 50 -3.44 -14.14 -2.68
C LEU A 50 -4.23 -14.39 -1.40
N MET A 51 -4.01 -13.58 -0.35
CA MET A 51 -4.51 -13.86 1.00
C MET A 51 -5.55 -12.85 1.49
N GLY A 52 -5.65 -11.69 0.87
CA GLY A 52 -6.53 -10.62 1.34
C GLY A 52 -6.09 -10.01 2.68
N ASN A 53 -6.93 -9.15 3.25
CA ASN A 53 -6.68 -8.45 4.50
C ASN A 53 -5.36 -7.63 4.52
N MET A 54 -4.75 -7.42 5.69
CA MET A 54 -3.42 -6.87 5.81
C MET A 54 -2.40 -8.00 5.92
N ILE A 55 -1.43 -8.01 5.02
CA ILE A 55 -0.36 -9.01 5.03
C ILE A 55 0.95 -8.36 5.46
N VAL A 56 1.59 -9.01 6.41
CA VAL A 56 2.99 -8.76 6.76
C VAL A 56 3.81 -9.95 6.28
N CYS A 57 4.77 -9.73 5.44
CA CYS A 57 5.59 -10.82 4.93
C CYS A 57 7.05 -10.40 4.74
N GLY A 58 7.91 -11.40 4.72
CA GLY A 58 9.33 -11.22 4.53
C GLY A 58 9.98 -12.54 4.12
N LYS A 59 11.27 -12.46 3.82
CA LYS A 59 12.07 -13.63 3.48
C LYS A 59 12.64 -14.25 4.73
N SER A 60 12.53 -15.57 4.86
CA SER A 60 13.24 -16.33 5.92
C SER A 60 14.75 -16.19 5.74
N LEU A 61 15.48 -16.23 6.84
CA LEU A 61 16.95 -16.23 6.83
C LEU A 61 17.54 -17.60 6.48
N ASP A 62 16.79 -18.67 6.76
CA ASP A 62 17.33 -20.03 6.75
C ASP A 62 17.23 -20.73 5.38
N ASP A 63 16.12 -20.52 4.66
CA ASP A 63 15.78 -21.34 3.48
C ASP A 63 15.19 -20.59 2.30
N ASP A 64 15.32 -19.28 2.27
CA ASP A 64 14.77 -18.43 1.21
C ASP A 64 13.22 -18.51 1.05
N THR A 65 12.52 -19.13 1.98
CA THR A 65 11.05 -19.19 1.95
C THR A 65 10.43 -17.86 2.37
N ILE A 66 9.19 -17.64 1.96
CA ILE A 66 8.42 -16.46 2.38
C ILE A 66 7.68 -16.80 3.67
N VAL A 67 7.95 -16.02 4.69
CA VAL A 67 7.17 -16.00 5.94
C VAL A 67 6.12 -14.91 5.82
N SER A 68 4.88 -15.22 6.12
CA SER A 68 3.77 -14.26 6.04
C SER A 68 2.76 -14.46 7.15
N GLU A 69 2.24 -13.36 7.66
CA GLU A 69 1.14 -13.31 8.61
C GLU A 69 0.02 -12.43 8.07
N GLN A 70 -1.21 -12.86 8.28
CA GLN A 70 -2.41 -12.13 7.93
C GLN A 70 -3.03 -11.52 9.19
N LEU A 71 -3.36 -10.24 9.11
CA LEU A 71 -4.02 -9.48 10.17
C LEU A 71 -5.39 -9.03 9.67
N ASP A 72 -6.41 -9.21 10.48
CA ASP A 72 -7.75 -8.73 10.16
C ASP A 72 -7.79 -7.22 10.06
N TRP A 73 -8.16 -6.72 8.87
CA TRP A 73 -8.36 -5.30 8.67
C TRP A 73 -9.60 -4.81 9.41
N PRO A 74 -9.50 -3.74 10.22
CA PRO A 74 -10.66 -3.23 10.96
C PRO A 74 -11.78 -2.74 10.04
N ASP A 75 -13.00 -3.23 10.21
CA ASP A 75 -14.14 -2.93 9.33
C ASP A 75 -14.48 -1.44 9.23
N LYS A 76 -14.22 -0.70 10.30
CA LYS A 76 -14.48 0.75 10.37
C LYS A 76 -13.40 1.59 9.69
N TRP A 77 -12.27 1.00 9.29
CA TRP A 77 -11.20 1.71 8.60
C TRP A 77 -11.42 1.64 7.10
N LYS A 78 -11.69 2.77 6.50
CA LYS A 78 -11.97 2.91 5.07
C LYS A 78 -10.77 3.49 4.34
N VAL A 79 -10.63 3.08 3.09
CA VAL A 79 -9.52 3.45 2.23
C VAL A 79 -10.06 4.27 1.07
N LEU A 80 -9.68 5.55 1.04
CA LEU A 80 -9.91 6.41 -0.12
C LEU A 80 -8.59 6.53 -0.89
N VAL A 81 -8.66 6.49 -2.21
CA VAL A 81 -7.47 6.58 -3.06
C VAL A 81 -7.62 7.67 -4.08
N VAL A 82 -6.63 8.54 -4.15
CA VAL A 82 -6.48 9.55 -5.21
C VAL A 82 -5.50 9.00 -6.23
N VAL A 83 -5.92 8.92 -7.49
CA VAL A 83 -5.09 8.43 -8.59
C VAL A 83 -4.84 9.56 -9.60
N PRO A 84 -3.66 10.19 -9.58
CA PRO A 84 -3.25 11.16 -10.59
C PRO A 84 -3.33 10.59 -12.01
N ARG A 85 -3.54 11.43 -13.01
CA ARG A 85 -3.70 11.01 -14.42
C ARG A 85 -2.39 10.66 -15.13
N TYR A 86 -1.28 10.58 -14.43
CA TYR A 86 0.00 10.13 -14.95
C TYR A 86 0.44 8.83 -14.27
N THR A 87 1.33 8.11 -14.92
CA THR A 87 1.90 6.86 -14.39
C THR A 87 3.35 7.09 -14.00
N LEU A 88 3.75 6.52 -12.87
CA LEU A 88 5.14 6.45 -12.45
C LEU A 88 5.69 5.05 -12.76
N LYS A 89 6.73 5.01 -13.60
CA LYS A 89 7.45 3.74 -13.80
C LYS A 89 8.16 3.36 -12.51
N THR A 90 8.01 2.12 -12.06
CA THR A 90 8.65 1.61 -10.84
C THR A 90 10.15 1.87 -10.82
N ASN A 91 10.83 1.75 -11.99
CA ASN A 91 12.25 2.02 -12.09
C ASN A 91 12.60 3.49 -11.82
N ASP A 92 11.77 4.43 -12.24
CA ASP A 92 12.04 5.86 -12.02
C ASP A 92 11.77 6.22 -10.55
N SER A 93 10.74 5.66 -9.93
CA SER A 93 10.48 5.80 -8.49
C SER A 93 11.56 5.14 -7.61
N ARG A 94 12.33 4.18 -8.14
CA ARG A 94 13.48 3.59 -7.43
C ARG A 94 14.74 4.43 -7.57
N LYS A 95 14.94 5.11 -8.69
CA LYS A 95 16.14 5.94 -8.95
C LYS A 95 16.29 7.13 -8.02
N VAL A 96 15.17 7.67 -7.50
CA VAL A 96 15.19 8.80 -6.55
C VAL A 96 15.56 8.39 -5.14
N LEU A 97 15.58 7.08 -4.84
CA LEU A 97 15.94 6.61 -3.52
C LEU A 97 17.45 6.69 -3.28
N PRO A 98 17.90 7.15 -2.10
CA PRO A 98 19.30 7.19 -1.76
C PRO A 98 19.88 5.79 -1.59
N LYS A 99 21.16 5.62 -1.88
CA LYS A 99 21.88 4.36 -1.63
C LYS A 99 22.14 4.11 -0.14
N MET A 100 22.13 5.15 0.66
CA MET A 100 22.33 5.10 2.11
C MET A 100 21.32 6.02 2.78
N VAL A 101 20.84 5.61 3.94
CA VAL A 101 19.92 6.37 4.78
C VAL A 101 20.57 6.61 6.15
N LYS A 102 20.12 7.62 6.86
CA LYS A 102 20.54 7.85 8.23
C LYS A 102 20.06 6.70 9.12
N PHE A 103 20.91 6.21 10.00
CA PHE A 103 20.57 5.12 10.93
C PHE A 103 19.33 5.45 11.77
N GLU A 104 19.18 6.70 12.19
CA GLU A 104 18.03 7.19 12.96
C GLU A 104 16.71 7.07 12.15
N ASP A 105 16.73 7.34 10.85
CA ASP A 105 15.54 7.20 10.00
C ASP A 105 15.16 5.73 9.79
N ALA A 106 16.17 4.84 9.66
CA ALA A 106 15.95 3.40 9.61
C ALA A 106 15.32 2.88 10.90
N VAL A 107 15.87 3.25 12.07
CA VAL A 107 15.32 2.90 13.38
C VAL A 107 13.88 3.42 13.53
N ALA A 108 13.63 4.68 13.17
CA ALA A 108 12.31 5.27 13.24
C ALA A 108 11.27 4.52 12.37
N ASN A 109 11.64 4.09 11.16
CA ASN A 109 10.75 3.30 10.31
C ASN A 109 10.49 1.90 10.85
N LEU A 110 11.51 1.22 11.39
CA LEU A 110 11.32 -0.09 12.04
C LEU A 110 10.34 -0.01 13.21
N GLN A 111 10.50 1.00 14.08
CA GLN A 111 9.58 1.24 15.20
C GLN A 111 8.15 1.49 14.71
N ARG A 112 7.97 2.35 13.69
CA ARG A 112 6.65 2.64 13.11
C ARG A 112 6.02 1.42 12.45
N THR A 113 6.79 0.62 11.72
CA THR A 113 6.29 -0.62 11.12
C THR A 113 5.72 -1.56 12.19
N ALA A 114 6.44 -1.77 13.29
CA ALA A 114 5.96 -2.58 14.41
C ALA A 114 4.68 -1.98 15.05
N LEU A 115 4.63 -0.66 15.22
CA LEU A 115 3.48 0.03 15.80
C LEU A 115 2.27 0.05 14.85
N ILE A 116 2.46 0.11 13.53
CA ILE A 116 1.37 -0.04 12.54
C ILE A 116 0.72 -1.42 12.67
N VAL A 117 1.52 -2.48 12.78
CA VAL A 117 1.02 -3.85 13.02
C VAL A 117 0.20 -3.91 14.32
N ALA A 118 0.72 -3.32 15.39
CA ALA A 118 0.01 -3.26 16.66
C ALA A 118 -1.28 -2.42 16.59
N ALA A 119 -1.29 -1.33 15.83
CA ALA A 119 -2.47 -0.48 15.64
C ALA A 119 -3.60 -1.24 14.93
N VAL A 120 -3.28 -2.00 13.87
CA VAL A 120 -4.25 -2.84 13.17
C VAL A 120 -4.79 -3.94 14.10
N ALA A 121 -3.90 -4.69 14.75
CA ALA A 121 -4.26 -5.79 15.64
C ALA A 121 -5.15 -5.34 16.82
N LYS A 122 -4.99 -4.08 17.28
CA LYS A 122 -5.78 -3.50 18.38
C LYS A 122 -6.94 -2.63 17.90
N ASN A 123 -7.09 -2.42 16.59
CA ASN A 123 -8.05 -1.46 16.03
C ASN A 123 -7.88 -0.04 16.64
N ASP A 124 -6.63 0.41 16.81
CA ASP A 124 -6.28 1.66 17.47
C ASP A 124 -5.99 2.77 16.45
N GLU A 125 -7.02 3.61 16.19
CA GLU A 125 -6.93 4.73 15.26
C GLU A 125 -5.95 5.81 15.71
N SER A 126 -5.84 6.02 17.03
CA SER A 126 -4.94 7.04 17.59
C SER A 126 -3.49 6.65 17.35
N LEU A 127 -3.18 5.38 17.62
CA LEU A 127 -1.86 4.83 17.35
C LEU A 127 -1.54 4.87 15.85
N MET A 128 -2.48 4.44 14.98
CA MET A 128 -2.28 4.48 13.52
C MET A 128 -1.96 5.90 13.05
N ARG A 129 -2.72 6.90 13.50
CA ARG A 129 -2.48 8.31 13.17
C ARG A 129 -1.09 8.80 13.58
N ALA A 130 -0.61 8.36 14.73
CA ALA A 130 0.69 8.76 15.25
C ALA A 130 1.87 8.15 14.47
N VAL A 131 1.67 7.00 13.82
CA VAL A 131 2.79 6.21 13.28
C VAL A 131 2.79 6.04 11.76
N LEU A 132 1.69 6.37 11.06
CA LEU A 132 1.60 6.24 9.61
C LEU A 132 2.39 7.36 8.90
N VAL A 133 3.69 7.33 9.07
CA VAL A 133 4.66 8.27 8.49
C VAL A 133 5.91 7.49 8.08
N ASP A 134 6.39 7.74 6.87
CA ASP A 134 7.62 7.14 6.34
C ASP A 134 8.78 8.14 6.30
N ARG A 135 10.00 7.65 6.50
CA ARG A 135 11.26 8.41 6.37
C ARG A 135 12.23 7.81 5.35
N LEU A 136 11.92 6.65 4.78
CA LEU A 136 12.86 5.91 3.93
C LEU A 136 12.57 6.04 2.44
N HIS A 137 11.32 6.31 2.05
CA HIS A 137 11.00 6.42 0.63
C HIS A 137 10.11 7.62 0.29
N GLU A 138 9.09 7.95 1.08
CA GLU A 138 8.18 9.06 0.76
C GLU A 138 8.88 10.41 0.61
N PRO A 139 9.81 10.82 1.50
CA PRO A 139 10.48 12.11 1.37
C PRO A 139 11.23 12.29 0.04
N TYR A 140 11.69 11.19 -0.56
CA TYR A 140 12.37 11.20 -1.85
C TYR A 140 11.41 11.11 -3.03
N ARG A 141 10.26 10.43 -2.86
CA ARG A 141 9.25 10.26 -3.91
C ARG A 141 8.25 11.41 -3.98
N GLU A 142 8.10 12.20 -2.94
CA GLU A 142 7.18 13.34 -2.89
C GLU A 142 7.40 14.33 -4.05
N GLN A 143 8.64 14.51 -4.50
CA GLN A 143 8.95 15.33 -5.67
C GLN A 143 8.35 14.78 -7.00
N LEU A 144 8.05 13.49 -7.06
CA LEU A 144 7.42 12.84 -8.20
C LEU A 144 5.89 12.83 -8.11
N VAL A 145 5.33 13.12 -6.92
CA VAL A 145 3.89 13.11 -6.63
C VAL A 145 3.56 14.35 -5.79
N PRO A 146 3.61 15.56 -6.38
CA PRO A 146 3.39 16.82 -5.66
C PRO A 146 2.01 16.92 -5.02
N GLU A 147 1.04 16.14 -5.52
CA GLU A 147 -0.30 16.04 -4.95
C GLU A 147 -0.29 15.54 -3.51
N LEU A 148 0.70 14.74 -3.10
CA LEU A 148 0.80 14.21 -1.73
C LEU A 148 0.92 15.34 -0.71
N ALA A 149 1.84 16.29 -0.91
CA ALA A 149 2.01 17.44 -0.02
C ALA A 149 0.76 18.31 0.02
N THR A 150 0.13 18.54 -1.13
CA THR A 150 -1.09 19.34 -1.25
C THR A 150 -2.25 18.67 -0.50
N LEU A 151 -2.45 17.36 -0.69
CA LEU A 151 -3.50 16.60 -0.01
C LEU A 151 -3.29 16.55 1.50
N ARG A 152 -2.06 16.38 1.97
CA ARG A 152 -1.73 16.45 3.41
C ARG A 152 -2.12 17.79 4.00
N LYS A 153 -1.90 18.89 3.26
CA LYS A 153 -2.30 20.23 3.70
C LYS A 153 -3.83 20.39 3.71
N VAL A 154 -4.51 19.99 2.64
CA VAL A 154 -5.98 20.07 2.53
C VAL A 154 -6.65 19.26 3.63
N LEU A 155 -6.15 18.05 3.88
CA LEU A 155 -6.73 17.13 4.86
C LEU A 155 -6.22 17.33 6.29
N SER A 156 -5.41 18.36 6.56
CA SER A 156 -4.78 18.57 7.88
C SER A 156 -5.78 18.81 9.02
N SER A 157 -6.95 19.38 8.72
CA SER A 157 -8.04 19.61 9.69
C SER A 157 -9.03 18.46 9.80
N PHE A 158 -8.91 17.46 8.93
CA PHE A 158 -9.81 16.30 8.92
C PHE A 158 -9.31 15.19 9.83
N PRO A 159 -10.22 14.40 10.43
CA PRO A 159 -9.86 13.31 11.33
C PRO A 159 -9.43 12.04 10.58
N ILE A 160 -8.46 12.16 9.67
CA ILE A 160 -7.86 11.04 8.96
C ILE A 160 -6.80 10.34 9.81
N MET A 161 -6.56 9.06 9.58
CA MET A 161 -5.46 8.32 10.21
C MET A 161 -4.13 8.51 9.45
N GLY A 162 -4.19 8.81 8.15
CA GLY A 162 -3.00 9.12 7.37
C GLY A 162 -3.30 9.41 5.91
N CYS A 163 -2.32 10.04 5.26
CA CYS A 163 -2.30 10.33 3.83
C CYS A 163 -0.89 10.00 3.32
N VAL A 164 -0.75 8.88 2.61
CA VAL A 164 0.53 8.26 2.24
C VAL A 164 0.55 7.80 0.79
N LEU A 165 1.73 7.58 0.23
CA LEU A 165 1.85 6.95 -1.08
C LEU A 165 1.38 5.49 -1.03
N SER A 166 0.64 5.06 -2.04
CA SER A 166 0.35 3.65 -2.26
C SER A 166 1.51 3.00 -3.01
N GLY A 167 2.29 2.19 -2.32
CA GLY A 167 3.46 1.53 -2.89
C GLY A 167 4.49 2.53 -3.42
N VAL A 168 4.78 2.47 -4.73
CA VAL A 168 5.72 3.40 -5.38
C VAL A 168 5.06 4.71 -5.84
N GLY A 169 3.75 4.83 -5.71
CA GLY A 169 2.93 5.92 -6.27
C GLY A 169 2.58 5.59 -7.74
N SER A 170 1.91 6.46 -8.45
CA SER A 170 1.40 7.81 -8.17
C SER A 170 0.16 7.87 -7.26
N ALA A 171 -0.54 6.75 -7.03
CA ALA A 171 -1.71 6.75 -6.16
C ALA A 171 -1.35 7.14 -4.72
N ILE A 172 -2.26 7.89 -4.11
CA ILE A 172 -2.18 8.36 -2.73
C ILE A 172 -3.33 7.72 -1.96
N LEU A 173 -2.99 7.07 -0.86
CA LEU A 173 -3.93 6.39 0.02
C LEU A 173 -4.26 7.29 1.20
N ILE A 174 -5.55 7.47 1.46
CA ILE A 174 -6.08 8.16 2.63
C ILE A 174 -6.81 7.15 3.50
N LEU A 175 -6.35 6.99 4.73
CA LEU A 175 -6.95 6.09 5.71
C LEU A 175 -7.83 6.89 6.65
N VAL A 176 -9.13 6.51 6.75
CA VAL A 176 -10.13 7.25 7.49
C VAL A 176 -11.11 6.31 8.19
N ASN A 177 -11.64 6.73 9.35
CA ASN A 177 -12.75 6.00 9.97
C ASN A 177 -14.04 6.19 9.15
N GLN A 178 -14.86 5.15 9.06
CA GLN A 178 -16.15 5.14 8.35
C GLN A 178 -17.05 6.34 8.71
N ARG A 179 -17.06 6.77 9.95
CA ARG A 179 -17.88 7.91 10.42
C ARG A 179 -17.52 9.26 9.77
N PHE A 180 -16.30 9.41 9.26
CA PHE A 180 -15.80 10.63 8.64
C PHE A 180 -15.54 10.48 7.13
N LYS A 181 -15.77 9.27 6.58
CA LYS A 181 -15.44 8.94 5.20
C LYS A 181 -16.10 9.88 4.20
N ASP A 182 -17.40 10.12 4.37
CA ASP A 182 -18.19 10.91 3.39
C ASP A 182 -17.77 12.38 3.41
N GLU A 183 -17.45 12.94 4.59
CA GLU A 183 -16.92 14.29 4.73
C GLU A 183 -15.57 14.43 4.02
N VAL A 184 -14.64 13.51 4.29
CA VAL A 184 -13.32 13.50 3.64
C VAL A 184 -13.45 13.27 2.13
N LEU A 185 -14.34 12.39 1.69
CA LEU A 185 -14.57 12.14 0.25
C LEU A 185 -15.14 13.39 -0.47
N GLN A 186 -16.01 14.14 0.19
CA GLN A 186 -16.52 15.39 -0.36
C GLN A 186 -15.42 16.43 -0.52
N GLU A 187 -14.53 16.59 0.46
CA GLU A 187 -13.38 17.48 0.36
C GLU A 187 -12.43 17.06 -0.78
N LEU A 188 -12.17 15.76 -0.90
CA LEU A 188 -11.37 15.23 -2.01
C LEU A 188 -11.98 15.50 -3.38
N LYS A 189 -13.31 15.49 -3.52
CA LYS A 189 -14.01 15.85 -4.77
C LYS A 189 -13.79 17.32 -5.11
N VAL A 190 -14.00 18.21 -4.15
CA VAL A 190 -13.77 19.66 -4.34
C VAL A 190 -12.32 19.94 -4.73
N TRP A 191 -11.38 19.30 -4.04
CA TRP A 191 -9.97 19.41 -4.38
C TRP A 191 -9.67 18.86 -5.78
N ALA A 192 -10.18 17.68 -6.14
CA ALA A 192 -9.93 17.05 -7.43
C ALA A 192 -10.46 17.90 -8.60
N GLU A 193 -11.64 18.50 -8.46
CA GLU A 193 -12.24 19.40 -9.46
C GLU A 193 -11.40 20.67 -9.68
N SER A 194 -10.62 21.09 -8.69
CA SER A 194 -9.72 22.24 -8.80
C SER A 194 -8.40 21.93 -9.52
N GLN A 195 -8.10 20.62 -9.77
CA GLN A 195 -6.84 20.24 -10.40
C GLN A 195 -6.91 20.34 -11.93
N PRO A 196 -5.82 20.78 -12.60
CA PRO A 196 -5.77 20.89 -14.07
C PRO A 196 -6.06 19.56 -14.79
N GLN A 197 -5.62 18.45 -14.21
CA GLN A 197 -5.93 17.10 -14.67
C GLN A 197 -6.66 16.39 -13.52
N MET A 198 -7.98 16.46 -13.55
CA MET A 198 -8.84 15.88 -12.52
C MET A 198 -8.43 14.42 -12.22
N PRO A 199 -7.86 14.13 -11.03
CA PRO A 199 -7.48 12.77 -10.65
C PRO A 199 -8.72 11.89 -10.47
N ALA A 200 -8.55 10.58 -10.58
CA ALA A 200 -9.62 9.66 -10.20
C ALA A 200 -9.65 9.50 -8.67
N LEU A 201 -10.87 9.44 -8.13
CA LEU A 201 -11.12 9.15 -6.71
C LEU A 201 -11.76 7.77 -6.61
N LEU A 202 -11.19 6.93 -5.75
CA LEU A 202 -11.71 5.58 -5.50
C LEU A 202 -12.08 5.46 -4.02
N ASP A 203 -13.25 4.93 -3.75
CA ASP A 203 -13.72 4.50 -2.43
C ASP A 203 -13.61 2.97 -2.42
N LEU A 204 -12.61 2.43 -1.73
CA LEU A 204 -12.25 1.03 -1.80
C LEU A 204 -12.52 0.31 -0.47
N SER A 205 -12.94 -0.93 -0.60
CA SER A 205 -13.00 -1.87 0.51
C SER A 205 -11.77 -2.79 0.46
N VAL A 206 -11.25 -3.14 1.63
CA VAL A 206 -10.22 -4.16 1.73
C VAL A 206 -10.87 -5.52 1.49
N ASP A 207 -10.36 -6.25 0.51
CA ASP A 207 -10.71 -7.65 0.30
C ASP A 207 -10.15 -8.49 1.44
N LYS A 208 -10.98 -9.32 2.07
CA LYS A 208 -10.61 -10.14 3.23
C LYS A 208 -10.30 -11.60 2.89
N GLU A 209 -10.63 -12.02 1.68
CA GLU A 209 -10.55 -13.43 1.29
C GLU A 209 -9.31 -13.70 0.43
N GLY A 210 -8.96 -12.78 -0.46
CA GLY A 210 -7.93 -12.96 -1.47
C GLY A 210 -8.42 -13.86 -2.62
N MET A 211 -7.47 -14.56 -3.25
CA MET A 211 -7.72 -15.42 -4.42
C MET A 211 -7.82 -16.90 -4.04
#